data_29bc00071f3369a3458e1e93f310f35c
#
_entry.id   29bc00071f3369a3458e1e93f310f35c
#
_cell.length_a   1.000
_cell.length_b   1.000
_cell.length_c   1.000
_cell.angle_alpha   90.00
_cell.angle_beta   90.00
_cell.angle_gamma   90.00
#
_symmetry.space_group_name_H-M   'P 1'
#
loop_
_entity.id
_entity.type
_entity.pdbx_description
1 polymer ?
#
loop_
_entity_poly.entity_id
_entity_poly.type
_entity_poly.pdbx_seq_one_letter_code
_entity_poly.pdbx_strand_id
1 'polypeptide(L)'
;SMYDFKPDTALTPAETYRELLAALDALTAGEPDAVANMANIAALIWEFLPDLNWAGFYRVGSTKGGGAEELVLGPFVGRPACIRIPFGVGVCGAAAASGATQLVPDVHA
;
A
#
# COMPACT_ATOMS: atom_id res chain seq x y z
N SER A 1 10.40 3.26 20.27
CA SER A 1 9.97 2.16 19.42
C SER A 1 11.14 1.26 19.09
N MET A 2 10.88 -0.01 18.94
CA MET A 2 11.90 -1.01 18.60
C MET A 2 12.51 -0.76 17.22
N TYR A 3 11.71 -0.23 16.29
CA TYR A 3 12.14 0.12 14.95
C TYR A 3 11.96 1.61 14.75
N ASP A 4 13.09 2.33 14.66
CA ASP A 4 13.07 3.78 14.50
C ASP A 4 13.49 4.15 13.08
N PHE A 5 12.56 4.00 12.14
CA PHE A 5 12.73 4.33 10.74
C PHE A 5 12.02 5.66 10.45
N LYS A 6 12.60 6.76 10.88
CA LYS A 6 12.02 8.07 10.62
C LYS A 6 12.69 8.73 9.44
N PRO A 7 11.93 9.40 8.55
CA PRO A 7 12.53 10.14 7.45
C PRO A 7 13.28 11.36 7.98
N ASP A 8 14.38 11.68 7.33
CA ASP A 8 15.09 12.94 7.53
C ASP A 8 14.39 14.01 6.67
N THR A 9 13.88 15.06 7.32
CA THR A 9 13.16 16.14 6.63
C THR A 9 14.05 17.03 5.77
N ALA A 10 15.38 16.92 5.90
CA ALA A 10 16.34 17.68 5.09
C ALA A 10 16.62 17.00 3.73
N LEU A 11 16.09 15.81 3.49
CA LEU A 11 16.35 15.06 2.25
C LEU A 11 15.53 15.59 1.07
N THR A 12 16.10 15.47 -0.12
CA THR A 12 15.37 15.69 -1.37
C THR A 12 14.35 14.55 -1.58
N PRO A 13 13.32 14.73 -2.44
CA PRO A 13 12.39 13.65 -2.76
C PRO A 13 13.08 12.37 -3.21
N ALA A 14 14.09 12.45 -4.06
CA ALA A 14 14.83 11.28 -4.54
C ALA A 14 15.56 10.57 -3.41
N GLU A 15 16.16 11.34 -2.50
CA GLU A 15 16.83 10.78 -1.32
C GLU A 15 15.82 10.14 -0.36
N THR A 16 14.66 10.76 -0.18
CA THR A 16 13.58 10.21 0.65
C THR A 16 13.12 8.86 0.11
N TYR A 17 12.95 8.72 -1.21
CA TYR A 17 12.58 7.44 -1.82
C TYR A 17 13.65 6.37 -1.63
N ARG A 18 14.94 6.73 -1.76
CA ARG A 18 16.04 5.79 -1.50
C ARG A 18 16.06 5.32 -0.03
N GLU A 19 15.87 6.25 0.89
CA GLU A 19 15.78 5.95 2.32
C GLU A 19 14.58 5.03 2.62
N LEU A 20 13.43 5.31 2.00
CA LEU A 20 12.24 4.47 2.12
C LEU A 20 12.51 3.05 1.64
N LEU A 21 13.12 2.89 0.46
CA LEU A 21 13.45 1.58 -0.09
C LEU A 21 14.40 0.82 0.83
N ALA A 22 15.42 1.49 1.36
CA ALA A 22 16.35 0.87 2.31
C ALA A 22 15.65 0.44 3.61
N ALA A 23 14.74 1.26 4.12
CA ALA A 23 13.96 0.93 5.31
C ALA A 23 13.02 -0.25 5.06
N LEU A 24 12.37 -0.30 3.88
CA LEU A 24 11.51 -1.42 3.49
C LEU A 24 12.30 -2.72 3.45
N ASP A 25 13.47 -2.71 2.81
CA ASP A 25 14.33 -3.90 2.74
C ASP A 25 14.76 -4.36 4.13
N ALA A 26 15.18 -3.44 4.97
CA ALA A 26 15.64 -3.76 6.33
C ALA A 26 14.50 -4.34 7.19
N LEU A 27 13.31 -3.75 7.10
CA LEU A 27 12.19 -4.14 7.95
C LEU A 27 11.59 -5.47 7.54
N THR A 28 11.63 -5.82 6.25
CA THR A 28 11.05 -7.07 5.73
C THR A 28 12.07 -8.20 5.60
N ALA A 29 13.35 -7.92 5.80
CA ALA A 29 14.41 -8.90 5.63
C ALA A 29 14.19 -10.10 6.55
N GLY A 30 14.21 -11.30 5.96
CA GLY A 30 14.07 -12.55 6.68
C GLY A 30 12.65 -12.87 7.19
N GLU A 31 11.67 -12.00 6.94
CA GLU A 31 10.29 -12.25 7.36
C GLU A 31 9.46 -12.82 6.21
N PRO A 32 8.98 -14.08 6.31
CA PRO A 32 8.19 -14.72 5.26
C PRO A 32 6.69 -14.39 5.33
N ASP A 33 6.21 -13.83 6.44
CA ASP A 33 4.78 -13.59 6.59
C ASP A 33 4.32 -12.38 5.77
N ALA A 34 3.44 -12.64 4.80
CA ALA A 34 2.98 -11.59 3.88
C ALA A 34 2.15 -10.51 4.58
N VAL A 35 1.30 -10.90 5.52
CA VAL A 35 0.43 -9.94 6.23
C VAL A 35 1.28 -9.02 7.10
N ALA A 36 2.23 -9.58 7.83
CA ALA A 36 3.14 -8.78 8.66
C ALA A 36 3.95 -7.79 7.81
N ASN A 37 4.48 -8.24 6.68
CA ASN A 37 5.22 -7.38 5.76
C ASN A 37 4.34 -6.27 5.17
N MET A 38 3.14 -6.61 4.72
CA MET A 38 2.21 -5.59 4.18
C MET A 38 1.85 -4.54 5.22
N ALA A 39 1.62 -4.95 6.47
CA ALA A 39 1.32 -4.02 7.55
C ALA A 39 2.48 -3.06 7.80
N ASN A 40 3.70 -3.56 7.88
CA ASN A 40 4.88 -2.74 8.09
C ASN A 40 5.23 -1.86 6.87
N ILE A 41 5.02 -2.37 5.66
CA ILE A 41 5.22 -1.58 4.44
C ILE A 41 4.25 -0.39 4.41
N ALA A 42 2.98 -0.63 4.70
CA ALA A 42 1.98 0.45 4.77
C ALA A 42 2.38 1.51 5.81
N ALA A 43 2.84 1.07 6.98
CA ALA A 43 3.28 1.97 8.04
C ALA A 43 4.50 2.81 7.63
N LEU A 44 5.49 2.22 6.98
CA LEU A 44 6.67 2.94 6.50
C LEU A 44 6.32 3.96 5.43
N ILE A 45 5.48 3.59 4.46
CA ILE A 45 5.03 4.52 3.43
C ILE A 45 4.34 5.72 4.07
N TRP A 46 3.49 5.48 5.06
CA TRP A 46 2.82 6.53 5.80
C TRP A 46 3.81 7.47 6.51
N GLU A 47 4.85 6.92 7.14
CA GLU A 47 5.87 7.71 7.83
C GLU A 47 6.72 8.56 6.89
N PHE A 48 7.09 8.00 5.74
CA PHE A 48 8.02 8.66 4.80
C PHE A 48 7.33 9.64 3.84
N LEU A 49 6.03 9.48 3.59
CA LEU A 49 5.28 10.31 2.65
C LEU A 49 4.13 11.02 3.38
N PRO A 50 4.40 12.19 3.98
CA PRO A 50 3.46 12.84 4.91
C PRO A 50 2.17 13.36 4.27
N ASP A 51 2.15 13.54 2.96
CA ASP A 51 0.98 14.09 2.25
C ASP A 51 -0.03 13.03 1.82
N LEU A 52 0.15 11.79 2.20
CA LEU A 52 -0.77 10.71 1.85
C LEU A 52 -2.02 10.74 2.73
N ASN A 53 -3.15 10.46 2.12
CA ASN A 53 -4.41 10.25 2.81
C ASN A 53 -4.61 8.79 3.22
N TRP A 54 -3.97 7.86 2.51
CA TRP A 54 -4.14 6.45 2.70
C TRP A 54 -2.97 5.70 2.09
N ALA A 55 -2.52 4.64 2.73
CA ALA A 55 -1.49 3.75 2.21
C ALA A 55 -1.79 2.33 2.63
N GLY A 56 -1.82 1.40 1.68
CA GLY A 56 -2.14 0.02 2.02
C GLY A 56 -2.23 -0.89 0.83
N PHE A 57 -2.82 -2.05 1.07
CA PHE A 57 -2.87 -3.16 0.14
C PHE A 57 -4.28 -3.66 -0.07
N TYR A 58 -4.59 -3.99 -1.31
CA TYR A 58 -5.68 -4.86 -1.67
C TYR A 58 -5.10 -6.14 -2.25
N ARG A 59 -5.62 -7.27 -1.85
CA ARG A 59 -5.20 -8.56 -2.37
C ARG A 59 -6.32 -9.15 -3.24
N VAL A 60 -5.95 -9.96 -4.19
CA VAL A 60 -6.92 -10.68 -5.01
C VAL A 60 -7.49 -11.83 -4.19
N GLY A 61 -8.82 -11.91 -4.13
CA GLY A 61 -9.52 -12.97 -3.43
C GLY A 61 -10.80 -13.35 -4.16
N SER A 62 -11.46 -14.39 -3.68
CA SER A 62 -12.74 -14.80 -4.21
C SER A 62 -13.87 -13.97 -3.60
N THR A 63 -14.98 -13.83 -4.32
CA THR A 63 -16.22 -13.26 -3.78
C THR A 63 -16.72 -14.11 -2.61
N LYS A 64 -17.56 -13.54 -1.74
CA LYS A 64 -18.08 -14.23 -0.56
C LYS A 64 -18.76 -15.56 -0.86
N GLY A 65 -19.44 -15.64 -2.00
CA GLY A 65 -20.11 -16.88 -2.44
C GLY A 65 -19.22 -17.83 -3.22
N GLY A 66 -17.94 -17.50 -3.38
CA GLY A 66 -17.04 -18.16 -4.31
C GLY A 66 -17.26 -17.68 -5.73
N GLY A 67 -16.50 -18.16 -6.69
CA GLY A 67 -16.63 -17.79 -8.09
C GLY A 67 -15.63 -16.72 -8.51
N ALA A 68 -16.10 -15.57 -9.02
CA ALA A 68 -15.24 -14.55 -9.60
C ALA A 68 -14.24 -13.97 -8.59
N GLU A 69 -13.09 -13.52 -9.09
CA GLU A 69 -12.10 -12.82 -8.29
C GLU A 69 -12.49 -11.36 -8.09
N GLU A 70 -12.12 -10.82 -6.95
CA GLU A 70 -12.26 -9.41 -6.62
C GLU A 70 -11.11 -8.97 -5.72
N LEU A 71 -10.98 -7.66 -5.51
CA LEU A 71 -10.03 -7.12 -4.54
C LEU A 71 -10.63 -7.17 -3.15
N VAL A 72 -9.83 -7.63 -2.19
CA VAL A 72 -10.19 -7.69 -0.77
C VAL A 72 -9.20 -6.84 0.01
N LEU A 73 -9.72 -5.98 0.87
CA LEU A 73 -8.90 -5.10 1.69
C LEU A 73 -7.88 -5.90 2.51
N GLY A 74 -6.63 -5.46 2.43
CA GLY A 74 -5.52 -5.96 3.23
C GLY A 74 -5.07 -4.94 4.27
N PRO A 75 -3.86 -5.10 4.82
CA PRO A 75 -3.31 -4.16 5.78
C PRO A 75 -3.19 -2.74 5.21
N PHE A 76 -3.55 -1.75 6.00
CA PHE A 76 -3.50 -0.35 5.57
C PHE A 76 -3.33 0.61 6.76
N VAL A 77 -3.00 1.85 6.41
CA VAL A 77 -2.99 2.99 7.33
C VAL A 77 -3.86 4.08 6.71
N GLY A 78 -4.74 4.66 7.49
CA GLY A 78 -5.66 5.71 7.05
C GLY A 78 -7.10 5.43 7.49
N ARG A 79 -8.04 6.08 6.82
CA ARG A 79 -9.45 5.90 7.13
C ARG A 79 -9.96 4.56 6.62
N PRO A 80 -11.00 4.01 7.24
CA PRO A 80 -11.64 2.79 6.77
C PRO A 80 -11.95 2.87 5.27
N ALA A 81 -11.74 1.76 4.58
CA ALA A 81 -11.86 1.67 3.12
C ALA A 81 -12.86 0.59 2.72
N CYS A 82 -13.19 0.56 1.43
CA CYS A 82 -14.05 -0.50 0.89
C CYS A 82 -13.44 -1.87 1.16
N ILE A 83 -14.22 -2.77 1.73
CA ILE A 83 -13.75 -4.11 2.08
C ILE A 83 -13.52 -4.94 0.81
N ARG A 84 -14.42 -4.81 -0.18
CA ARG A 84 -14.36 -5.55 -1.43
C ARG A 84 -14.58 -4.62 -2.61
N ILE A 85 -13.76 -4.79 -3.65
CA ILE A 85 -13.83 -3.98 -4.86
C ILE A 85 -13.86 -4.94 -6.06
N PRO A 86 -14.93 -4.95 -6.85
CA PRO A 86 -14.96 -5.73 -8.10
C PRO A 86 -13.88 -5.27 -9.07
N PHE A 87 -13.34 -6.19 -9.86
CA PHE A 87 -12.40 -5.83 -10.92
C PHE A 87 -13.09 -4.86 -11.91
N GLY A 88 -12.31 -3.85 -12.33
CA GLY A 88 -12.81 -2.83 -13.25
C GLY A 88 -13.51 -1.64 -12.59
N VAL A 89 -13.76 -1.71 -11.28
CA VAL A 89 -14.43 -0.63 -10.53
C VAL A 89 -13.38 0.20 -9.78
N GLY A 90 -13.42 1.52 -9.97
CA GLY A 90 -12.47 2.44 -9.34
C GLY A 90 -11.04 2.25 -9.85
N VAL A 91 -10.10 2.99 -9.26
CA VAL A 91 -8.68 2.96 -9.67
C VAL A 91 -8.06 1.60 -9.40
N CYS A 92 -8.24 1.05 -8.21
CA CYS A 92 -7.67 -0.24 -7.84
C CYS A 92 -8.29 -1.38 -8.66
N GLY A 93 -9.61 -1.35 -8.86
CA GLY A 93 -10.31 -2.34 -9.66
C GLY A 93 -9.89 -2.30 -11.13
N ALA A 94 -9.64 -1.11 -11.67
CA ALA A 94 -9.14 -0.93 -13.04
C ALA A 94 -7.71 -1.47 -13.17
N ALA A 95 -6.84 -1.22 -12.19
CA ALA A 95 -5.49 -1.75 -12.17
C ALA A 95 -5.49 -3.28 -12.14
N ALA A 96 -6.33 -3.88 -11.30
CA ALA A 96 -6.45 -5.33 -11.19
C ALA A 96 -6.96 -5.96 -12.48
N ALA A 97 -7.97 -5.38 -13.10
CA ALA A 97 -8.56 -5.90 -14.34
C ALA A 97 -7.60 -5.80 -15.53
N SER A 98 -6.85 -4.71 -15.63
CA SER A 98 -5.93 -4.47 -16.74
C SER A 98 -4.53 -5.06 -16.51
N GLY A 99 -4.16 -5.34 -15.26
CA GLY A 99 -2.80 -5.71 -14.90
C GLY A 99 -1.80 -4.56 -15.05
N ALA A 100 -2.28 -3.32 -15.07
CA ALA A 100 -1.45 -2.14 -15.31
C ALA A 100 -1.62 -1.10 -14.20
N THR A 101 -0.52 -0.43 -13.88
CA THR A 101 -0.53 0.68 -12.91
C THR A 101 -1.45 1.79 -13.39
N GLN A 102 -2.20 2.37 -12.47
CA GLN A 102 -3.05 3.53 -12.71
C GLN A 102 -2.43 4.75 -12.00
N LEU A 103 -2.28 5.85 -12.72
CA LEU A 103 -1.82 7.11 -12.15
C LEU A 103 -2.97 8.10 -12.09
N VAL A 104 -3.30 8.56 -10.89
CA VAL A 104 -4.34 9.55 -10.68
C VAL A 104 -3.70 10.78 -10.01
N PRO A 105 -3.51 11.88 -10.75
CA PRO A 105 -2.82 13.07 -10.20
C PRO A 105 -3.55 13.70 -9.03
N ASP A 106 -4.89 13.67 -9.02
CA ASP A 106 -5.70 14.21 -7.94
C ASP A 106 -6.99 13.39 -7.80
N VAL A 107 -7.13 12.67 -6.70
CA VAL A 107 -8.29 11.81 -6.43
C VAL A 107 -9.57 12.60 -6.16
N HIS A 108 -9.44 13.90 -5.91
CA HIS A 108 -10.58 14.80 -5.68
C HIS A 108 -11.04 15.52 -6.95
N ALA A 109 -10.33 15.33 -8.06
CA ALA A 109 -10.67 15.95 -9.34
C ALA A 109 -11.85 15.26 -10.03
#